data_b16a8676e378ef3cec386ce474f081e0
#
_entry.id   b16a8676e378ef3cec386ce474f081e0
#
_cell.length_a   1.000
_cell.length_b   1.000
_cell.length_c   1.000
_cell.angle_alpha   90.00
_cell.angle_beta   90.00
_cell.angle_gamma   90.00
#
_symmetry.space_group_name_H-M   'P 1'
#
loop_
_entity.id
_entity.type
_entity.pdbx_description
1 polymer ?
#
loop_
_entity_poly.entity_id
_entity_poly.type
_entity_poly.pdbx_seq_one_letter_code
_entity_poly.pdbx_strand_id
1 'polypeptide(L)'
;LATSSAASDVYKRQHEASPGAMVQIAVAPCQPINCSAATFTQSAELAEAYDLRLHTHLGEGESQAVKHRYGMRSLDWLHDLGFANSKLWIAHGWDLNTEEINDLADLGIGVSHCPIPMALVGEAVTDVEGMAAAGVRVSLGVDGSASSDASNLAEATRFAYLSQCSVVKSRNLPPPRPENYLHMATRNGALVMGREDLGSLTVGLAADLFAIDKRRVEYACAVAEPEGLPARVGIGAGVDMTMINGRVVWRNGEFRSVDERTVIEAATKCMRACL
;
A
#
# COMPACT_ATOMS: atom_id res chain seq x y z
N LEU A 1 20.94 -11.84 12.81
CA LEU A 1 19.47 -11.93 12.76
C LEU A 1 19.07 -13.14 13.59
N ALA A 2 18.71 -12.92 14.84
CA ALA A 2 18.16 -13.96 15.66
C ALA A 2 16.69 -14.15 15.21
N THR A 3 16.46 -15.02 14.26
CA THR A 3 15.20 -15.74 14.18
C THR A 3 15.17 -16.68 15.37
N SER A 4 15.03 -16.12 16.57
CA SER A 4 14.79 -16.97 17.71
C SER A 4 13.40 -17.57 17.51
N SER A 5 13.25 -18.85 17.77
CA SER A 5 11.95 -19.52 17.89
C SER A 5 10.97 -18.71 18.75
N ALA A 6 11.47 -17.96 19.73
CA ALA A 6 10.70 -17.05 20.58
C ALA A 6 10.08 -15.86 19.82
N ALA A 7 10.76 -15.23 18.85
CA ALA A 7 10.18 -14.14 18.08
C ALA A 7 9.08 -14.66 17.13
N SER A 8 9.31 -15.78 16.46
CA SER A 8 8.27 -16.42 15.62
C SER A 8 7.07 -16.86 16.44
N ASP A 9 7.26 -17.35 17.67
CA ASP A 9 6.16 -17.72 18.56
C ASP A 9 5.34 -16.52 19.05
N VAL A 10 5.97 -15.36 19.26
CA VAL A 10 5.26 -14.12 19.62
C VAL A 10 4.39 -13.65 18.44
N TYR A 11 4.93 -13.61 17.22
CA TYR A 11 4.16 -13.23 16.04
C TYR A 11 3.02 -14.21 15.75
N LYS A 12 3.24 -15.51 15.89
CA LYS A 12 2.22 -16.54 15.73
C LYS A 12 1.03 -16.36 16.68
N ARG A 13 1.26 -15.89 17.92
CA ARG A 13 0.20 -15.63 18.89
C ARG A 13 -0.59 -14.35 18.59
N GLN A 14 -0.03 -13.43 17.77
CA GLN A 14 -0.66 -12.18 17.39
C GLN A 14 -1.41 -12.28 16.07
N HIS A 15 -1.02 -13.21 15.19
CA HIS A 15 -1.67 -13.41 13.90
C HIS A 15 -3.04 -14.07 14.09
N GLU A 16 -4.07 -13.42 13.58
CA GLU A 16 -5.43 -13.94 13.56
C GLU A 16 -5.95 -13.93 12.11
N ALA A 17 -6.20 -15.11 11.54
CA ALA A 17 -6.64 -15.28 10.16
C ALA A 17 -8.15 -15.18 9.96
N SER A 18 -8.94 -15.03 11.03
CA SER A 18 -10.40 -14.97 10.95
C SER A 18 -10.91 -13.69 10.27
N PRO A 19 -12.07 -13.72 9.62
CA PRO A 19 -12.74 -12.52 9.12
C PRO A 19 -12.97 -11.50 10.25
N GLY A 20 -12.71 -10.21 9.99
CA GLY A 20 -12.81 -9.15 10.99
C GLY A 20 -11.63 -9.08 11.96
N ALA A 21 -10.59 -9.92 11.80
CA ALA A 21 -9.39 -9.87 12.62
C ALA A 21 -8.74 -8.49 12.60
N MET A 22 -8.39 -7.98 13.80
CA MET A 22 -7.76 -6.66 13.96
C MET A 22 -6.25 -6.70 13.79
N VAL A 23 -5.61 -7.86 13.88
CA VAL A 23 -4.15 -8.03 13.78
C VAL A 23 -3.83 -9.20 12.87
N GLN A 24 -3.13 -8.93 11.78
CA GLN A 24 -2.55 -9.95 10.91
C GLN A 24 -1.07 -9.68 10.71
N ILE A 25 -0.29 -10.73 10.52
CA ILE A 25 1.16 -10.65 10.34
C ILE A 25 1.51 -11.08 8.92
N ALA A 26 2.42 -10.33 8.30
CA ALA A 26 3.08 -10.71 7.05
C ALA A 26 4.59 -10.78 7.28
N VAL A 27 5.30 -11.60 6.51
CA VAL A 27 6.75 -11.68 6.54
C VAL A 27 7.31 -10.71 5.50
N ALA A 28 8.14 -9.75 5.95
CA ALA A 28 8.53 -8.60 5.14
C ALA A 28 10.04 -8.33 5.19
N PRO A 29 10.89 -9.13 4.52
CA PRO A 29 12.29 -8.73 4.30
C PRO A 29 12.32 -7.45 3.47
N CYS A 30 13.25 -6.55 3.82
CA CYS A 30 13.23 -5.17 3.33
C CYS A 30 13.28 -5.10 1.79
N GLN A 31 14.36 -5.53 1.18
CA GLN A 31 14.63 -5.30 -0.25
C GLN A 31 15.74 -6.23 -0.75
N PRO A 32 15.73 -6.68 -2.03
CA PRO A 32 16.75 -7.58 -2.59
C PRO A 32 18.20 -7.09 -2.44
N ILE A 33 18.44 -5.79 -2.45
CA ILE A 33 19.78 -5.23 -2.30
C ILE A 33 20.24 -5.18 -0.83
N ASN A 34 19.31 -5.06 0.12
CA ASN A 34 19.59 -4.87 1.54
C ASN A 34 19.54 -6.16 2.35
N CYS A 35 18.94 -7.22 1.83
CA CYS A 35 18.80 -8.50 2.48
C CYS A 35 19.55 -9.61 1.73
N SER A 36 19.97 -10.64 2.46
CA SER A 36 20.65 -11.79 1.86
C SER A 36 19.65 -12.78 1.22
N ALA A 37 20.14 -13.63 0.29
CA ALA A 37 19.35 -14.74 -0.25
C ALA A 37 18.79 -15.63 0.87
N ALA A 38 19.61 -15.96 1.87
CA ALA A 38 19.16 -16.74 3.03
C ALA A 38 18.02 -16.09 3.80
N THR A 39 17.99 -14.75 3.90
CA THR A 39 16.87 -14.03 4.53
C THR A 39 15.58 -14.23 3.75
N PHE A 40 15.62 -14.12 2.42
CA PHE A 40 14.44 -14.33 1.57
C PHE A 40 13.97 -15.77 1.58
N THR A 41 14.87 -16.76 1.45
CA THR A 41 14.53 -18.19 1.49
C THR A 41 13.88 -18.56 2.83
N GLN A 42 14.49 -18.18 3.97
CA GLN A 42 13.93 -18.44 5.29
C GLN A 42 12.58 -17.71 5.52
N SER A 43 12.42 -16.53 4.93
CA SER A 43 11.16 -15.79 4.98
C SER A 43 10.05 -16.50 4.18
N ALA A 44 10.37 -17.07 3.02
CA ALA A 44 9.43 -17.86 2.24
C ALA A 44 9.02 -19.14 2.98
N GLU A 45 9.99 -19.88 3.53
CA GLU A 45 9.74 -21.08 4.35
C GLU A 45 8.86 -20.77 5.58
N LEU A 46 9.14 -19.66 6.27
CA LEU A 46 8.35 -19.22 7.42
C LEU A 46 6.91 -18.88 7.02
N ALA A 47 6.73 -18.14 5.93
CA ALA A 47 5.43 -17.76 5.43
C ALA A 47 4.61 -18.99 4.98
N GLU A 48 5.24 -19.97 4.35
CA GLU A 48 4.60 -21.25 4.00
C GLU A 48 4.18 -22.03 5.23
N ALA A 49 5.08 -22.19 6.21
CA ALA A 49 4.84 -22.95 7.43
C ALA A 49 3.68 -22.43 8.27
N TYR A 50 3.40 -21.12 8.22
CA TYR A 50 2.37 -20.44 9.03
C TYR A 50 1.22 -19.85 8.20
N ASP A 51 1.16 -20.13 6.91
CA ASP A 51 0.17 -19.58 5.96
C ASP A 51 0.10 -18.04 5.98
N LEU A 52 1.28 -17.39 6.04
CA LEU A 52 1.38 -15.94 6.09
C LEU A 52 1.54 -15.34 4.69
N ARG A 53 1.20 -14.05 4.58
CA ARG A 53 1.49 -13.24 3.39
C ARG A 53 2.96 -12.81 3.39
N LEU A 54 3.46 -12.49 2.20
CA LEU A 54 4.79 -11.99 1.94
C LEU A 54 4.76 -10.54 1.47
N HIS A 55 5.73 -9.76 1.89
CA HIS A 55 5.91 -8.38 1.43
C HIS A 55 7.39 -8.04 1.26
N THR A 56 7.71 -7.20 0.28
CA THR A 56 9.04 -6.58 0.12
C THR A 56 8.94 -5.31 -0.72
N HIS A 57 9.96 -4.45 -0.68
CA HIS A 57 10.13 -3.39 -1.66
C HIS A 57 10.75 -4.00 -2.92
N LEU A 58 10.25 -3.63 -4.08
CA LEU A 58 10.75 -4.08 -5.39
C LEU A 58 10.43 -3.05 -6.46
N GLY A 59 11.38 -2.84 -7.37
CA GLY A 59 11.23 -1.84 -8.41
C GLY A 59 11.28 -0.41 -7.83
N GLU A 60 12.19 -0.19 -6.88
CA GLU A 60 12.46 1.09 -6.22
C GLU A 60 13.86 1.65 -6.62
N GLY A 61 14.31 1.35 -7.86
CA GLY A 61 15.61 1.76 -8.39
C GLY A 61 16.74 0.77 -8.15
N GLU A 62 16.48 -0.34 -7.50
CA GLU A 62 17.48 -1.35 -7.19
C GLU A 62 17.77 -2.31 -8.36
N SER A 63 16.96 -2.32 -9.43
CA SER A 63 17.01 -3.32 -10.50
C SER A 63 18.39 -3.47 -11.13
N GLN A 64 19.09 -2.36 -11.38
CA GLN A 64 20.44 -2.40 -11.95
C GLN A 64 21.47 -2.97 -10.97
N ALA A 65 21.37 -2.63 -9.69
CA ALA A 65 22.28 -3.14 -8.65
C ALA A 65 22.07 -4.65 -8.42
N VAL A 66 20.81 -5.11 -8.42
CA VAL A 66 20.47 -6.52 -8.30
C VAL A 66 20.99 -7.30 -9.52
N LYS A 67 20.77 -6.77 -10.73
CA LYS A 67 21.30 -7.39 -11.97
C LYS A 67 22.83 -7.47 -11.97
N HIS A 68 23.50 -6.43 -11.50
CA HIS A 68 24.97 -6.45 -11.37
C HIS A 68 25.44 -7.48 -10.32
N ARG A 69 24.73 -7.61 -9.21
CA ARG A 69 25.12 -8.50 -8.10
C ARG A 69 24.81 -9.96 -8.35
N TYR A 70 23.67 -10.26 -8.98
CA TYR A 70 23.15 -11.63 -9.11
C TYR A 70 23.05 -12.11 -10.56
N GLY A 71 23.27 -11.25 -11.56
CA GLY A 71 23.24 -11.60 -12.99
C GLY A 71 21.82 -11.78 -13.57
N MET A 72 20.77 -11.44 -12.80
CA MET A 72 19.37 -11.62 -13.19
C MET A 72 18.50 -10.46 -12.71
N ARG A 73 17.24 -10.40 -13.18
CA ARG A 73 16.26 -9.40 -12.73
C ARG A 73 15.87 -9.63 -11.26
N SER A 74 15.42 -8.57 -10.60
CA SER A 74 15.00 -8.65 -9.19
C SER A 74 13.88 -9.67 -8.95
N LEU A 75 12.88 -9.71 -9.83
CA LEU A 75 11.76 -10.64 -9.73
C LEU A 75 12.18 -12.11 -9.97
N ASP A 76 13.05 -12.37 -10.97
CA ASP A 76 13.60 -13.69 -11.22
C ASP A 76 14.38 -14.23 -10.02
N TRP A 77 15.18 -13.35 -9.40
CA TRP A 77 15.92 -13.71 -8.21
C TRP A 77 15.03 -14.06 -7.03
N LEU A 78 13.95 -13.31 -6.82
CA LEU A 78 12.95 -13.65 -5.79
C LEU A 78 12.20 -14.95 -6.10
N HIS A 79 11.95 -15.22 -7.39
CA HIS A 79 11.32 -16.47 -7.83
C HIS A 79 12.23 -17.67 -7.54
N ASP A 80 13.52 -17.59 -7.88
CA ASP A 80 14.49 -18.66 -7.61
C ASP A 80 14.65 -18.97 -6.11
N LEU A 81 14.39 -18.00 -5.25
CA LEU A 81 14.40 -18.16 -3.78
C LEU A 81 13.06 -18.65 -3.20
N GLY A 82 12.05 -18.92 -4.06
CA GLY A 82 10.70 -19.32 -3.64
C GLY A 82 9.86 -18.22 -2.99
N PHE A 83 10.35 -16.95 -3.06
CA PHE A 83 9.68 -15.82 -2.43
C PHE A 83 8.61 -15.19 -3.32
N ALA A 84 8.80 -15.18 -4.66
CA ALA A 84 7.82 -14.64 -5.61
C ALA A 84 6.69 -15.65 -5.90
N ASN A 85 5.54 -15.44 -5.28
CA ASN A 85 4.34 -16.26 -5.45
C ASN A 85 3.08 -15.41 -5.17
N SER A 86 1.88 -15.97 -5.35
CA SER A 86 0.59 -15.28 -5.21
C SER A 86 0.28 -14.74 -3.81
N LYS A 87 1.05 -15.09 -2.78
CA LYS A 87 0.94 -14.49 -1.43
C LYS A 87 1.76 -13.21 -1.29
N LEU A 88 2.65 -12.92 -2.26
CA LEU A 88 3.48 -11.73 -2.25
C LEU A 88 2.70 -10.50 -2.70
N TRP A 89 2.97 -9.37 -2.07
CA TRP A 89 2.78 -8.06 -2.67
C TRP A 89 4.06 -7.23 -2.51
N ILE A 90 4.32 -6.40 -3.49
CA ILE A 90 5.49 -5.51 -3.49
C ILE A 90 5.08 -4.06 -3.25
N ALA A 91 5.99 -3.26 -2.70
CA ALA A 91 5.86 -1.81 -2.69
C ALA A 91 6.60 -1.21 -3.88
N HIS A 92 6.13 -0.04 -4.35
CA HIS A 92 6.69 0.84 -5.40
C HIS A 92 6.49 0.35 -6.84
N GLY A 93 7.41 -0.44 -7.40
CA GLY A 93 7.32 -0.96 -8.78
C GLY A 93 7.55 0.06 -9.88
N TRP A 94 8.25 1.20 -9.63
CA TRP A 94 8.39 2.26 -10.63
C TRP A 94 9.46 1.97 -11.70
N ASP A 95 10.48 1.16 -11.41
CA ASP A 95 11.54 0.81 -12.37
C ASP A 95 11.35 -0.57 -13.03
N LEU A 96 10.16 -1.18 -12.85
CA LEU A 96 9.82 -2.44 -13.51
C LEU A 96 9.58 -2.23 -15.00
N ASN A 97 10.11 -3.15 -15.81
CA ASN A 97 9.85 -3.17 -17.24
C ASN A 97 8.57 -3.93 -17.59
N THR A 98 8.17 -3.90 -18.86
CA THR A 98 6.92 -4.54 -19.32
C THR A 98 6.91 -6.06 -19.08
N GLU A 99 8.05 -6.74 -19.21
CA GLU A 99 8.15 -8.18 -18.97
C GLU A 99 7.91 -8.50 -17.50
N GLU A 100 8.54 -7.77 -16.58
CA GLU A 100 8.34 -7.91 -15.14
C GLU A 100 6.90 -7.60 -14.71
N ILE A 101 6.26 -6.61 -15.34
CA ILE A 101 4.83 -6.31 -15.08
C ILE A 101 3.95 -7.49 -15.50
N ASN A 102 4.21 -8.12 -16.64
CA ASN A 102 3.49 -9.32 -17.06
C ASN A 102 3.73 -10.50 -16.11
N ASP A 103 4.97 -10.71 -15.70
CA ASP A 103 5.33 -11.76 -14.72
C ASP A 103 4.61 -11.55 -13.37
N LEU A 104 4.48 -10.30 -12.89
CA LEU A 104 3.68 -10.00 -11.70
C LEU A 104 2.22 -10.41 -11.87
N ALA A 105 1.62 -10.13 -13.05
CA ALA A 105 0.25 -10.51 -13.36
C ALA A 105 0.07 -12.04 -13.38
N ASP A 106 0.97 -12.75 -14.07
CA ASP A 106 0.94 -14.21 -14.21
C ASP A 106 1.12 -14.92 -12.87
N LEU A 107 1.97 -14.39 -11.99
CA LEU A 107 2.20 -14.90 -10.64
C LEU A 107 1.11 -14.48 -9.63
N GLY A 108 0.22 -13.56 -10.01
CA GLY A 108 -0.82 -13.02 -9.12
C GLY A 108 -0.27 -12.13 -8.00
N ILE A 109 0.91 -11.54 -8.21
CA ILE A 109 1.56 -10.64 -7.25
C ILE A 109 0.92 -9.26 -7.31
N GLY A 110 0.51 -8.71 -6.15
CA GLY A 110 -0.04 -7.36 -6.05
C GLY A 110 1.04 -6.29 -5.90
N VAL A 111 0.68 -5.05 -6.24
CA VAL A 111 1.56 -3.88 -6.07
C VAL A 111 0.91 -2.84 -5.17
N SER A 112 1.65 -2.35 -4.19
CA SER A 112 1.29 -1.17 -3.39
C SER A 112 2.06 0.04 -3.91
N HIS A 113 1.40 0.82 -4.76
CA HIS A 113 1.98 2.04 -5.33
C HIS A 113 2.06 3.15 -4.28
N CYS A 114 3.26 3.69 -4.07
CA CYS A 114 3.55 4.76 -3.11
C CYS A 114 3.94 6.05 -3.86
N PRO A 115 2.97 6.85 -4.33
CA PRO A 115 3.25 7.94 -5.27
C PRO A 115 3.98 9.13 -4.67
N ILE A 116 3.77 9.44 -3.38
CA ILE A 116 4.33 10.63 -2.73
C ILE A 116 5.84 10.46 -2.45
N PRO A 117 6.31 9.37 -1.82
CA PRO A 117 7.75 9.16 -1.61
C PRO A 117 8.54 9.21 -2.90
N MET A 118 8.06 8.56 -3.94
CA MET A 118 8.67 8.54 -5.25
C MET A 118 8.83 9.95 -5.85
N ALA A 119 7.80 10.79 -5.71
CA ALA A 119 7.85 12.17 -6.17
C ALA A 119 8.83 13.04 -5.34
N LEU A 120 8.91 12.80 -4.02
CA LEU A 120 9.83 13.51 -3.13
C LEU A 120 11.30 13.23 -3.46
N VAL A 121 11.63 12.00 -3.85
CA VAL A 121 12.99 11.64 -4.27
C VAL A 121 13.28 11.93 -5.75
N GLY A 122 12.28 12.38 -6.50
CA GLY A 122 12.43 12.81 -7.90
C GLY A 122 12.50 11.66 -8.90
N GLU A 123 11.95 10.50 -8.57
CA GLU A 123 11.96 9.31 -9.40
C GLU A 123 10.82 9.29 -10.44
N ALA A 124 10.89 8.34 -11.38
CA ALA A 124 9.89 8.20 -12.43
C ALA A 124 8.52 7.80 -11.89
N VAL A 125 7.46 8.27 -12.53
CA VAL A 125 6.09 7.90 -12.16
C VAL A 125 5.84 6.43 -12.56
N THR A 126 5.45 5.60 -11.59
CA THR A 126 5.04 4.21 -11.81
C THR A 126 3.95 4.11 -12.87
N ASP A 127 4.04 3.14 -13.77
CA ASP A 127 3.02 2.89 -14.80
C ASP A 127 1.82 2.12 -14.25
N VAL A 128 1.04 2.76 -13.40
CA VAL A 128 -0.12 2.16 -12.72
C VAL A 128 -1.19 1.69 -13.71
N GLU A 129 -1.46 2.49 -14.75
CA GLU A 129 -2.45 2.12 -15.77
C GLU A 129 -1.96 0.95 -16.64
N GLY A 130 -0.66 0.90 -16.96
CA GLY A 130 -0.06 -0.24 -17.66
C GLY A 130 -0.09 -1.51 -16.82
N MET A 131 0.22 -1.43 -15.53
CA MET A 131 0.09 -2.56 -14.58
C MET A 131 -1.34 -3.06 -14.50
N ALA A 132 -2.31 -2.16 -14.34
CA ALA A 132 -3.73 -2.53 -14.30
C ALA A 132 -4.21 -3.17 -15.61
N ALA A 133 -3.77 -2.64 -16.76
CA ALA A 133 -4.09 -3.22 -18.09
C ALA A 133 -3.48 -4.62 -18.28
N ALA A 134 -2.31 -4.89 -17.71
CA ALA A 134 -1.68 -6.22 -17.71
C ALA A 134 -2.35 -7.21 -16.73
N GLY A 135 -3.27 -6.75 -15.87
CA GLY A 135 -3.97 -7.59 -14.89
C GLY A 135 -3.35 -7.59 -13.49
N VAL A 136 -2.32 -6.78 -13.25
CA VAL A 136 -1.74 -6.61 -11.91
C VAL A 136 -2.74 -5.89 -11.01
N ARG A 137 -2.96 -6.42 -9.81
CA ARG A 137 -3.76 -5.74 -8.79
C ARG A 137 -2.94 -4.65 -8.12
N VAL A 138 -3.22 -3.39 -8.46
CA VAL A 138 -2.57 -2.24 -7.87
C VAL A 138 -3.40 -1.69 -6.72
N SER A 139 -2.75 -1.47 -5.57
CA SER A 139 -3.26 -0.73 -4.42
C SER A 139 -2.45 0.55 -4.20
N LEU A 140 -2.86 1.37 -3.25
CA LEU A 140 -2.11 2.56 -2.84
C LEU A 140 -1.51 2.37 -1.46
N GLY A 141 -0.29 2.88 -1.28
CA GLY A 141 0.40 2.98 -0.02
C GLY A 141 0.89 4.40 0.25
N VAL A 142 1.19 4.70 1.50
CA VAL A 142 1.77 5.98 1.93
C VAL A 142 3.25 5.88 2.26
N ASP A 143 3.76 4.64 2.39
CA ASP A 143 5.11 4.38 2.88
C ASP A 143 5.33 4.87 4.33
N GLY A 144 6.55 4.90 4.82
CA GLY A 144 6.87 5.42 6.14
C GLY A 144 6.66 6.93 6.26
N SER A 145 6.33 7.41 7.46
CA SER A 145 6.16 8.84 7.73
C SER A 145 7.43 9.66 7.47
N ALA A 146 8.60 9.02 7.54
CA ALA A 146 9.89 9.66 7.20
C ALA A 146 10.12 9.76 5.68
N SER A 147 9.39 8.99 4.87
CA SER A 147 9.49 8.96 3.41
C SER A 147 8.41 9.79 2.73
N SER A 148 7.25 9.97 3.36
CA SER A 148 6.08 10.65 2.80
C SER A 148 5.70 11.94 3.52
N ASP A 149 6.32 12.21 4.67
CA ASP A 149 6.08 13.33 5.58
C ASP A 149 4.66 13.44 6.18
N ALA A 150 3.64 12.90 5.53
CA ALA A 150 2.25 13.10 5.93
C ALA A 150 1.44 11.82 6.25
N SER A 151 1.82 10.64 5.79
CA SER A 151 1.06 9.37 5.96
C SER A 151 -0.44 9.51 5.64
N ASN A 152 -0.79 10.29 4.59
CA ASN A 152 -2.15 10.61 4.20
C ASN A 152 -2.56 9.89 2.92
N LEU A 153 -3.32 8.78 3.05
CA LEU A 153 -3.75 7.98 1.90
C LEU A 153 -4.72 8.75 0.97
N ALA A 154 -5.50 9.68 1.48
CA ALA A 154 -6.38 10.50 0.64
C ALA A 154 -5.59 11.43 -0.27
N GLU A 155 -4.50 12.00 0.23
CA GLU A 155 -3.56 12.79 -0.57
C GLU A 155 -2.83 11.92 -1.60
N ALA A 156 -2.34 10.75 -1.19
CA ALA A 156 -1.73 9.78 -2.10
C ALA A 156 -2.70 9.35 -3.22
N THR A 157 -3.98 9.18 -2.91
CA THR A 157 -5.03 8.85 -3.90
C THR A 157 -5.16 9.94 -4.97
N ARG A 158 -5.22 11.20 -4.53
CA ARG A 158 -5.31 12.34 -5.46
C ARG A 158 -4.03 12.48 -6.28
N PHE A 159 -2.88 12.39 -5.65
CA PHE A 159 -1.60 12.54 -6.34
C PHE A 159 -1.37 11.41 -7.35
N ALA A 160 -1.69 10.16 -7.02
CA ALA A 160 -1.64 9.04 -7.94
C ALA A 160 -2.48 9.31 -9.19
N TYR A 161 -3.74 9.72 -9.04
CA TYR A 161 -4.61 10.05 -10.18
C TYR A 161 -4.03 11.17 -11.04
N LEU A 162 -3.63 12.29 -10.44
CA LEU A 162 -3.13 13.45 -11.19
C LEU A 162 -1.83 13.15 -11.94
N SER A 163 -0.92 12.39 -11.34
CA SER A 163 0.32 11.96 -11.99
C SER A 163 0.05 11.03 -13.18
N GLN A 164 -0.89 10.09 -13.05
CA GLN A 164 -1.27 9.21 -14.15
C GLN A 164 -1.95 9.94 -15.31
N CYS A 165 -2.69 11.02 -15.07
CA CYS A 165 -3.21 11.87 -16.14
C CYS A 165 -2.09 12.35 -17.08
N SER A 166 -0.92 12.69 -16.52
CA SER A 166 0.26 13.09 -17.33
C SER A 166 0.88 11.90 -18.05
N VAL A 167 1.01 10.75 -17.39
CA VAL A 167 1.58 9.52 -17.98
C VAL A 167 0.77 9.06 -19.19
N VAL A 168 -0.54 8.86 -19.03
CA VAL A 168 -1.40 8.41 -20.15
C VAL A 168 -1.46 9.42 -21.28
N LYS A 169 -1.45 10.72 -20.96
CA LYS A 169 -1.41 11.78 -21.99
C LYS A 169 -0.14 11.74 -22.81
N SER A 170 1.02 11.51 -22.21
CA SER A 170 2.30 11.41 -22.93
C SER A 170 2.34 10.21 -23.88
N ARG A 171 1.53 9.18 -23.61
CA ARG A 171 1.39 7.97 -24.43
C ARG A 171 0.20 7.97 -25.40
N ASN A 172 -0.54 9.07 -25.49
CA ASN A 172 -1.79 9.19 -26.25
C ASN A 172 -2.86 8.15 -25.86
N LEU A 173 -2.90 7.77 -24.58
CA LEU A 173 -3.92 6.89 -24.02
C LEU A 173 -5.11 7.70 -23.48
N PRO A 174 -6.30 7.06 -23.30
CA PRO A 174 -7.44 7.70 -22.67
C PRO A 174 -7.12 8.17 -21.26
N PRO A 175 -7.78 9.23 -20.74
CA PRO A 175 -7.60 9.66 -19.37
C PRO A 175 -8.01 8.54 -18.41
N PRO A 176 -7.31 8.41 -17.26
CA PRO A 176 -7.64 7.39 -16.28
C PRO A 176 -8.97 7.70 -15.61
N ARG A 177 -9.66 6.67 -15.13
CA ARG A 177 -10.94 6.81 -14.44
C ARG A 177 -10.70 7.10 -12.96
N PRO A 178 -11.18 8.24 -12.42
CA PRO A 178 -10.85 8.65 -11.04
C PRO A 178 -11.37 7.68 -9.97
N GLU A 179 -12.50 6.99 -10.22
CA GLU A 179 -13.04 5.98 -9.32
C GLU A 179 -12.12 4.76 -9.13
N ASN A 180 -11.28 4.42 -10.12
CA ASN A 180 -10.30 3.34 -9.98
C ASN A 180 -9.32 3.60 -8.83
N TYR A 181 -8.96 4.86 -8.59
CA TYR A 181 -8.04 5.24 -7.52
C TYR A 181 -8.66 5.14 -6.13
N LEU A 182 -9.97 5.34 -6.02
CA LEU A 182 -10.70 4.99 -4.80
C LEU A 182 -10.67 3.47 -4.56
N HIS A 183 -10.86 2.67 -5.61
CA HIS A 183 -10.75 1.21 -5.50
C HIS A 183 -9.34 0.78 -5.11
N MET A 184 -8.29 1.39 -5.66
CA MET A 184 -6.90 1.13 -5.27
C MET A 184 -6.65 1.44 -3.79
N ALA A 185 -7.23 2.52 -3.27
CA ALA A 185 -7.11 2.92 -1.86
C ALA A 185 -7.98 2.09 -0.90
N THR A 186 -8.92 1.30 -1.39
CA THR A 186 -9.91 0.55 -0.58
C THR A 186 -9.90 -0.94 -0.92
N ARG A 187 -10.75 -1.38 -1.85
CA ARG A 187 -10.95 -2.80 -2.17
C ARG A 187 -9.69 -3.49 -2.67
N ASN A 188 -8.94 -2.86 -3.55
CA ASN A 188 -7.69 -3.45 -4.04
C ASN A 188 -6.66 -3.56 -2.92
N GLY A 189 -6.56 -2.56 -2.03
CA GLY A 189 -5.69 -2.61 -0.85
C GLY A 189 -6.00 -3.81 0.03
N ALA A 190 -7.28 -4.04 0.33
CA ALA A 190 -7.72 -5.20 1.09
C ALA A 190 -7.32 -6.51 0.39
N LEU A 191 -7.61 -6.64 -0.90
CA LEU A 191 -7.32 -7.86 -1.68
C LEU A 191 -5.81 -8.12 -1.85
N VAL A 192 -4.99 -7.08 -1.98
CA VAL A 192 -3.53 -7.19 -2.03
C VAL A 192 -3.00 -7.76 -0.71
N MET A 193 -3.57 -7.35 0.41
CA MET A 193 -3.26 -7.91 1.73
C MET A 193 -3.90 -9.28 2.00
N GLY A 194 -4.66 -9.86 1.04
CA GLY A 194 -5.37 -11.12 1.22
C GLY A 194 -6.63 -11.01 2.10
N ARG A 195 -7.17 -9.80 2.30
CA ARG A 195 -8.35 -9.52 3.11
C ARG A 195 -9.60 -9.42 2.23
N GLU A 196 -10.38 -10.47 2.14
CA GLU A 196 -11.64 -10.47 1.39
C GLU A 196 -12.80 -9.85 2.17
N ASP A 197 -12.65 -9.73 3.46
CA ASP A 197 -13.62 -9.21 4.42
C ASP A 197 -13.62 -7.68 4.56
N LEU A 198 -12.72 -6.96 3.85
CA LEU A 198 -12.52 -5.51 3.92
C LEU A 198 -12.72 -4.81 2.57
N GLY A 199 -12.73 -3.48 2.61
CA GLY A 199 -12.63 -2.60 1.44
C GLY A 199 -13.91 -2.43 0.63
N SER A 200 -15.07 -2.86 1.14
CA SER A 200 -16.37 -2.68 0.50
C SER A 200 -17.47 -2.51 1.55
N LEU A 201 -18.53 -1.77 1.22
CA LEU A 201 -19.72 -1.58 2.07
C LEU A 201 -20.80 -2.68 1.85
N THR A 202 -20.35 -3.88 1.51
CA THR A 202 -21.22 -5.04 1.30
C THR A 202 -21.64 -5.64 2.65
N VAL A 203 -22.91 -5.99 2.80
CA VAL A 203 -23.42 -6.64 4.01
C VAL A 203 -22.67 -7.96 4.25
N GLY A 204 -22.20 -8.15 5.48
CA GLY A 204 -21.40 -9.32 5.90
C GLY A 204 -19.89 -9.06 5.94
N LEU A 205 -19.41 -7.96 5.40
CA LEU A 205 -18.02 -7.53 5.54
C LEU A 205 -17.81 -6.67 6.80
N ALA A 206 -16.56 -6.47 7.19
CA ALA A 206 -16.21 -5.61 8.31
C ALA A 206 -16.64 -4.16 8.02
N ALA A 207 -17.20 -3.51 9.03
CA ALA A 207 -17.67 -2.13 8.91
C ALA A 207 -16.50 -1.14 9.10
N ASP A 208 -15.61 -1.14 8.11
CA ASP A 208 -14.50 -0.19 7.95
C ASP A 208 -14.88 0.84 6.90
N LEU A 209 -15.10 2.08 7.33
CA LEU A 209 -15.54 3.15 6.44
C LEU A 209 -15.11 4.53 6.92
N PHE A 210 -15.09 5.46 6.01
CA PHE A 210 -15.07 6.89 6.31
C PHE A 210 -16.25 7.60 5.63
N ALA A 211 -16.64 8.74 6.16
CA ALA A 211 -17.69 9.57 5.59
C ALA A 211 -17.22 11.01 5.39
N ILE A 212 -17.70 11.63 4.29
CA ILE A 212 -17.41 13.02 3.92
C ILE A 212 -18.74 13.71 3.67
N ASP A 213 -18.94 14.90 4.23
CA ASP A 213 -20.08 15.74 3.89
C ASP A 213 -19.87 16.41 2.51
N LYS A 214 -20.51 15.87 1.49
CA LYS A 214 -20.43 16.36 0.11
C LYS A 214 -21.07 17.74 -0.11
N ARG A 215 -21.76 18.31 0.89
CA ARG A 215 -22.38 19.65 0.82
C ARG A 215 -21.37 20.79 1.06
N ARG A 216 -20.12 20.48 1.35
CA ARG A 216 -19.04 21.48 1.48
C ARG A 216 -18.79 22.18 0.14
N VAL A 217 -18.40 23.44 0.19
CA VAL A 217 -18.19 24.29 -1.00
C VAL A 217 -17.17 23.71 -1.97
N GLU A 218 -16.10 23.11 -1.46
CA GLU A 218 -15.05 22.47 -2.27
C GLU A 218 -15.54 21.29 -3.10
N TYR A 219 -16.68 20.69 -2.75
CA TYR A 219 -17.27 19.54 -3.44
C TYR A 219 -18.44 19.91 -4.34
N ALA A 220 -18.85 21.18 -4.37
CA ALA A 220 -20.07 21.60 -5.06
C ALA A 220 -20.15 21.19 -6.54
N CYS A 221 -19.00 21.16 -7.24
CA CYS A 221 -18.93 20.75 -8.66
C CYS A 221 -18.66 19.23 -8.85
N ALA A 222 -18.37 18.49 -7.79
CA ALA A 222 -18.02 17.05 -7.85
C ALA A 222 -19.16 16.13 -7.41
N VAL A 223 -20.34 16.69 -7.05
CA VAL A 223 -21.46 15.96 -6.46
C VAL A 223 -22.09 14.95 -7.42
N ALA A 224 -21.96 15.16 -8.72
CA ALA A 224 -22.55 14.28 -9.75
C ALA A 224 -21.84 12.92 -9.85
N GLU A 225 -20.54 12.86 -9.51
CA GLU A 225 -19.71 11.65 -9.56
C GLU A 225 -18.94 11.49 -8.24
N PRO A 226 -19.64 11.13 -7.15
CA PRO A 226 -19.02 11.13 -5.81
C PRO A 226 -17.89 10.12 -5.64
N GLU A 227 -17.89 9.03 -6.41
CA GLU A 227 -16.86 7.97 -6.38
C GLU A 227 -15.51 8.49 -6.86
N GLY A 228 -15.50 9.42 -7.80
CA GLY A 228 -14.30 10.07 -8.30
C GLY A 228 -13.81 11.24 -7.44
N LEU A 229 -14.57 11.66 -6.43
CA LEU A 229 -14.28 12.84 -5.62
C LEU A 229 -12.90 12.77 -4.93
N PRO A 230 -12.51 11.67 -4.24
CA PRO A 230 -11.20 11.59 -3.57
C PRO A 230 -10.04 11.78 -4.53
N ALA A 231 -10.12 11.23 -5.75
CA ALA A 231 -9.05 11.33 -6.74
C ALA A 231 -9.04 12.69 -7.46
N ARG A 232 -10.19 13.26 -7.82
CA ARG A 232 -10.27 14.52 -8.58
C ARG A 232 -10.10 15.76 -7.72
N VAL A 233 -10.81 15.82 -6.61
CA VAL A 233 -10.85 17.01 -5.73
C VAL A 233 -9.93 16.84 -4.53
N GLY A 234 -9.85 15.62 -3.99
CA GLY A 234 -9.16 15.31 -2.75
C GLY A 234 -10.05 15.51 -1.51
N ILE A 235 -9.50 15.21 -0.35
CA ILE A 235 -10.16 15.33 0.96
C ILE A 235 -9.36 16.32 1.82
N GLY A 236 -9.34 17.60 1.42
CA GLY A 236 -8.48 18.62 2.04
C GLY A 236 -8.87 18.99 3.47
N ALA A 237 -10.15 18.97 3.81
CA ALA A 237 -10.64 19.32 5.14
C ALA A 237 -10.74 18.12 6.10
N GLY A 238 -10.21 16.96 5.69
CA GLY A 238 -10.37 15.71 6.44
C GLY A 238 -11.77 15.10 6.30
N VAL A 239 -11.95 13.95 6.94
CA VAL A 239 -13.21 13.21 6.95
C VAL A 239 -14.09 13.61 8.13
N ASP A 240 -15.41 13.46 8.01
CA ASP A 240 -16.37 13.77 9.08
C ASP A 240 -16.49 12.62 10.08
N MET A 241 -16.27 11.41 9.62
CA MET A 241 -16.31 10.21 10.46
C MET A 241 -15.38 9.13 9.92
N THR A 242 -14.74 8.39 10.82
CA THR A 242 -14.06 7.12 10.53
C THR A 242 -14.57 6.05 11.46
N MET A 243 -14.90 4.89 10.89
CA MET A 243 -15.33 3.71 11.62
C MET A 243 -14.39 2.54 11.29
N ILE A 244 -13.98 1.78 12.28
CA ILE A 244 -13.14 0.59 12.14
C ILE A 244 -13.82 -0.57 12.88
N ASN A 245 -14.09 -1.65 12.16
CA ASN A 245 -14.79 -2.83 12.67
C ASN A 245 -16.06 -2.46 13.46
N GLY A 246 -16.87 -1.55 12.90
CA GLY A 246 -18.12 -1.08 13.50
C GLY A 246 -17.97 -0.07 14.64
N ARG A 247 -16.75 0.32 15.02
CA ARG A 247 -16.49 1.30 16.08
C ARG A 247 -16.12 2.65 15.48
N VAL A 248 -16.85 3.70 15.83
CA VAL A 248 -16.48 5.07 15.45
C VAL A 248 -15.23 5.47 16.23
N VAL A 249 -14.12 5.70 15.51
CA VAL A 249 -12.82 6.09 16.09
C VAL A 249 -12.52 7.58 15.95
N TRP A 250 -13.12 8.23 14.94
CA TRP A 250 -13.02 9.66 14.67
C TRP A 250 -14.40 10.21 14.29
N ARG A 251 -14.78 11.37 14.78
CA ARG A 251 -16.00 12.05 14.37
C ARG A 251 -15.94 13.54 14.68
N ASN A 252 -16.24 14.39 13.67
CA ASN A 252 -16.37 15.83 13.79
C ASN A 252 -15.16 16.52 14.45
N GLY A 253 -13.93 16.13 14.06
CA GLY A 253 -12.71 16.74 14.59
C GLY A 253 -12.18 16.15 15.89
N GLU A 254 -12.74 15.02 16.36
CA GLU A 254 -12.34 14.42 17.65
C GLU A 254 -12.08 12.92 17.53
N PHE A 255 -10.96 12.46 18.06
CA PHE A 255 -10.73 11.04 18.34
C PHE A 255 -11.60 10.55 19.51
N ARG A 256 -12.04 9.29 19.45
CA ARG A 256 -12.88 8.68 20.48
C ARG A 256 -12.10 7.89 21.53
N SER A 257 -10.88 7.47 21.19
CA SER A 257 -10.05 6.60 22.05
C SER A 257 -8.62 7.11 22.25
N VAL A 258 -8.28 8.25 21.65
CA VAL A 258 -6.91 8.81 21.70
C VAL A 258 -7.01 10.26 22.15
N ASP A 259 -6.18 10.65 23.09
CA ASP A 259 -5.95 12.06 23.41
C ASP A 259 -4.89 12.61 22.44
N GLU A 260 -5.35 13.33 21.42
CA GLU A 260 -4.51 13.90 20.36
C GLU A 260 -3.41 14.81 20.94
N ARG A 261 -3.74 15.60 21.95
CA ARG A 261 -2.77 16.51 22.59
C ARG A 261 -1.60 15.74 23.22
N THR A 262 -1.90 14.69 23.94
CA THR A 262 -0.87 13.82 24.55
C THR A 262 0.02 13.18 23.48
N VAL A 263 -0.54 12.75 22.35
CA VAL A 263 0.23 12.18 21.23
C VAL A 263 1.15 13.23 20.60
N ILE A 264 0.64 14.43 20.33
CA ILE A 264 1.42 15.55 19.77
C ILE A 264 2.58 15.92 20.70
N GLU A 265 2.33 16.05 22.00
CA GLU A 265 3.36 16.40 22.98
C GLU A 265 4.46 15.31 23.03
N ALA A 266 4.08 14.03 23.03
CA ALA A 266 5.02 12.91 23.03
C ALA A 266 5.85 12.86 21.73
N ALA A 267 5.23 13.00 20.58
CA ALA A 267 5.91 13.02 19.28
C ALA A 267 6.89 14.20 19.17
N THR A 268 6.46 15.40 19.60
CA THR A 268 7.32 16.60 19.63
C THR A 268 8.53 16.42 20.53
N LYS A 269 8.34 15.77 21.69
CA LYS A 269 9.45 15.47 22.61
C LYS A 269 10.45 14.50 21.98
N CYS A 270 9.96 13.42 21.32
CA CYS A 270 10.83 12.47 20.61
C CYS A 270 11.62 13.16 19.50
N MET A 271 10.97 13.97 18.66
CA MET A 271 11.63 14.70 17.59
C MET A 271 12.76 15.61 18.10
N ARG A 272 12.51 16.38 19.17
CA ARG A 272 13.52 17.27 19.78
C ARG A 272 14.71 16.50 20.38
N ALA A 273 14.53 15.25 20.75
CA ALA A 273 15.61 14.40 21.27
C ALA A 273 16.50 13.82 20.14
N CYS A 274 16.04 13.87 18.89
CA CYS A 274 16.80 13.42 17.71
C CYS A 274 17.56 14.54 17.01
N LEU A 275 17.31 15.82 17.37
CA LEU A 275 18.01 16.99 16.87
C LEU A 275 19.10 17.44 17.85
#